data_61d6a60113e0b6c8c3f97fba4df558e9
#
_entry.id   61d6a60113e0b6c8c3f97fba4df558e9
#
_cell.length_a   1.000
_cell.length_b   1.000
_cell.length_c   1.000
_cell.angle_alpha   90.00
_cell.angle_beta   90.00
_cell.angle_gamma   90.00
#
_symmetry.space_group_name_H-M   'P 1'
#
loop_
_entity.id
_entity.type
_entity.pdbx_description
1 polymer ?
#
loop_
_entity_poly.entity_id
_entity_poly.type
_entity_poly.pdbx_seq_one_letter_code
_entity_poly.pdbx_strand_id
1 'polypeptide(L)'
;MTPRSLSQGARPAIGAFFGLVLFAASAVRAQDYPNRTVTIVAPSAPGGMYSILARLIGSKLERLYGQSSVIENRPGASSITGAVFVAHAAPDGYTLMTAATTTLATNVSLHRTLPYDPLTDFIPIVQIARSPEVLLINATLPVRSIEDLVTLARSTPGGLSFGSAGPGTGQHLNGELLKMRLGIPMQHVPYKG
;
A
#
# COMPACT_ATOMS: atom_id res chain seq x y z
N MET A 1 -71.70 30.13 56.53
CA MET A 1 -70.29 30.41 56.25
C MET A 1 -69.58 29.10 55.97
N THR A 2 -69.39 28.75 54.70
CA THR A 2 -68.71 27.53 54.25
C THR A 2 -67.39 27.86 53.61
N PRO A 3 -66.27 27.24 53.98
CA PRO A 3 -65.01 27.44 53.27
C PRO A 3 -64.91 26.54 52.06
N ARG A 4 -64.48 27.13 50.99
CA ARG A 4 -64.15 26.53 49.68
C ARG A 4 -62.92 25.60 49.74
N SER A 5 -63.14 24.37 49.19
CA SER A 5 -62.06 23.44 48.92
C SER A 5 -61.24 23.93 47.72
N LEU A 6 -59.91 23.97 47.85
CA LEU A 6 -58.95 24.26 46.77
C LEU A 6 -58.57 22.93 46.04
N SER A 7 -58.80 22.93 44.77
CA SER A 7 -58.43 21.85 43.85
C SER A 7 -56.91 21.65 43.74
N GLN A 8 -56.44 20.44 43.98
CA GLN A 8 -55.07 20.06 43.69
C GLN A 8 -54.92 19.88 42.18
N GLY A 9 -54.11 20.76 41.58
CA GLY A 9 -53.72 20.67 40.18
C GLY A 9 -52.74 19.53 39.92
N ALA A 10 -53.07 18.72 38.98
CA ALA A 10 -52.21 17.66 38.45
C ALA A 10 -50.92 18.24 37.81
N ARG A 11 -49.77 17.84 38.30
CA ARG A 11 -48.48 18.14 37.67
C ARG A 11 -48.21 17.12 36.57
N PRO A 12 -47.92 17.52 35.32
CA PRO A 12 -47.76 16.61 34.21
C PRO A 12 -46.39 15.88 34.26
N ALA A 13 -46.42 14.62 33.86
CA ALA A 13 -45.32 13.69 33.71
C ALA A 13 -44.39 14.07 32.55
N ILE A 14 -43.66 15.21 32.65
CA ILE A 14 -42.66 15.62 31.65
C ILE A 14 -41.30 14.91 31.87
N GLY A 15 -41.08 14.38 33.08
CA GLY A 15 -39.81 13.69 33.41
C GLY A 15 -39.62 12.29 32.77
N ALA A 16 -40.71 11.59 32.42
CA ALA A 16 -40.64 10.23 31.90
C ALA A 16 -40.27 10.16 30.40
N PHE A 17 -40.52 11.22 29.64
CA PHE A 17 -40.26 11.24 28.21
C PHE A 17 -38.79 11.53 27.90
N PHE A 18 -38.08 12.27 28.77
CA PHE A 18 -36.66 12.61 28.61
C PHE A 18 -35.74 11.41 28.93
N GLY A 19 -36.14 10.53 29.82
CA GLY A 19 -35.38 9.31 30.17
C GLY A 19 -35.41 8.24 29.08
N LEU A 20 -36.47 8.15 28.28
CA LEU A 20 -36.63 7.14 27.25
C LEU A 20 -35.83 7.44 25.98
N VAL A 21 -35.56 8.71 25.68
CA VAL A 21 -34.78 9.16 24.51
C VAL A 21 -33.26 8.94 24.71
N LEU A 22 -32.77 9.00 25.96
CA LEU A 22 -31.37 8.75 26.28
C LEU A 22 -30.96 7.26 26.24
N PHE A 23 -31.93 6.35 26.38
CA PHE A 23 -31.64 4.91 26.35
C PHE A 23 -31.61 4.32 24.92
N ALA A 24 -32.18 5.00 23.93
CA ALA A 24 -32.15 4.59 22.53
C ALA A 24 -30.82 4.88 21.80
N ALA A 25 -29.93 5.68 22.39
CA ALA A 25 -28.66 6.09 21.77
C ALA A 25 -27.50 5.08 21.98
N SER A 26 -27.70 3.96 22.69
CA SER A 26 -26.61 3.10 23.17
C SER A 26 -26.40 1.80 22.39
N ALA A 27 -27.00 1.63 21.22
CA ALA A 27 -26.81 0.41 20.42
C ALA A 27 -26.18 0.66 19.05
N VAL A 28 -25.22 1.60 18.97
CA VAL A 28 -24.24 1.50 17.88
C VAL A 28 -23.31 0.35 18.22
N ARG A 29 -23.73 -0.87 17.88
CA ARG A 29 -22.82 -2.02 17.84
C ARG A 29 -21.73 -1.63 16.84
N ALA A 30 -20.49 -1.55 17.33
CA ALA A 30 -19.36 -1.60 16.45
C ALA A 30 -19.57 -2.83 15.56
N GLN A 31 -19.74 -2.62 14.26
CA GLN A 31 -19.88 -3.75 13.34
C GLN A 31 -18.62 -4.58 13.48
N ASP A 32 -18.78 -5.89 13.72
CA ASP A 32 -17.65 -6.81 13.80
C ASP A 32 -16.85 -6.69 12.48
N TYR A 33 -15.67 -6.09 12.57
CA TYR A 33 -14.76 -5.93 11.42
C TYR A 33 -13.74 -7.07 11.45
N PRO A 34 -13.48 -7.70 10.29
CA PRO A 34 -14.20 -7.64 9.02
C PRO A 34 -15.46 -8.54 9.02
N ASN A 35 -16.57 -8.06 8.46
CA ASN A 35 -17.80 -8.83 8.27
C ASN A 35 -18.11 -9.18 6.80
N ARG A 36 -17.19 -8.84 5.88
CA ARG A 36 -17.25 -9.15 4.45
C ARG A 36 -15.84 -9.34 3.90
N THR A 37 -15.75 -9.75 2.65
CA THR A 37 -14.49 -9.97 1.94
C THR A 37 -13.60 -8.73 1.96
N VAL A 38 -12.32 -8.94 2.29
CA VAL A 38 -11.27 -7.92 2.21
C VAL A 38 -10.53 -8.05 0.89
N THR A 39 -10.41 -6.96 0.14
CA THR A 39 -9.64 -6.90 -1.09
C THR A 39 -8.23 -6.41 -0.78
N ILE A 40 -7.22 -7.15 -1.24
CA ILE A 40 -5.80 -6.76 -1.11
C ILE A 40 -5.25 -6.51 -2.51
N VAL A 41 -4.98 -5.26 -2.83
CA VAL A 41 -4.42 -4.85 -4.11
C VAL A 41 -2.91 -5.05 -4.11
N ALA A 42 -2.43 -5.82 -5.08
CA ALA A 42 -1.01 -6.00 -5.37
C ALA A 42 -0.68 -5.24 -6.67
N PRO A 43 0.10 -4.14 -6.60
CA PRO A 43 0.41 -3.31 -7.78
C PRO A 43 1.52 -3.91 -8.64
N SER A 44 1.44 -5.21 -8.90
CA SER A 44 2.37 -5.97 -9.74
C SER A 44 1.65 -7.06 -10.51
N ALA A 45 2.34 -7.65 -11.48
CA ALA A 45 1.86 -8.85 -12.15
C ALA A 45 1.69 -10.02 -11.14
N PRO A 46 0.79 -10.98 -11.43
CA PRO A 46 0.67 -12.20 -10.64
C PRO A 46 2.03 -12.91 -10.51
N GLY A 47 2.36 -13.39 -9.30
CA GLY A 47 3.65 -14.02 -9.01
C GLY A 47 4.78 -13.06 -8.62
N GLY A 48 4.61 -11.76 -8.79
CA GLY A 48 5.54 -10.76 -8.28
C GLY A 48 5.52 -10.68 -6.73
N MET A 49 6.54 -10.06 -6.15
CA MET A 49 6.71 -9.98 -4.69
C MET A 49 5.48 -9.41 -3.96
N TYR A 50 4.87 -8.35 -4.49
CA TYR A 50 3.65 -7.77 -3.91
C TYR A 50 2.48 -8.76 -3.89
N SER A 51 2.32 -9.53 -4.98
CA SER A 51 1.28 -10.55 -5.08
C SER A 51 1.50 -11.70 -4.09
N ILE A 52 2.76 -12.13 -3.90
CA ILE A 52 3.13 -13.18 -2.94
C ILE A 52 2.83 -12.70 -1.52
N LEU A 53 3.27 -11.51 -1.16
CA LEU A 53 3.03 -10.92 0.16
C LEU A 53 1.53 -10.70 0.42
N ALA A 54 0.79 -10.20 -0.57
CA ALA A 54 -0.65 -10.03 -0.47
C ALA A 54 -1.36 -11.35 -0.17
N ARG A 55 -1.00 -12.45 -0.88
CA ARG A 55 -1.56 -13.80 -0.62
C ARG A 55 -1.21 -14.30 0.77
N LEU A 56 0.02 -14.11 1.22
CA LEU A 56 0.46 -14.53 2.55
C LEU A 56 -0.34 -13.82 3.64
N ILE A 57 -0.53 -12.50 3.51
CA ILE A 57 -1.32 -11.70 4.45
C ILE A 57 -2.79 -12.10 4.37
N GLY A 58 -3.36 -12.18 3.16
CA GLY A 58 -4.75 -12.57 2.95
C GLY A 58 -5.08 -13.90 3.63
N SER A 59 -4.26 -14.92 3.42
CA SER A 59 -4.45 -16.22 4.06
C SER A 59 -4.32 -16.21 5.58
N LYS A 60 -3.56 -15.26 6.14
CA LYS A 60 -3.48 -15.05 7.60
C LYS A 60 -4.73 -14.33 8.12
N LEU A 61 -5.21 -13.31 7.42
CA LEU A 61 -6.43 -12.59 7.78
C LEU A 61 -7.65 -13.51 7.75
N GLU A 62 -7.78 -14.36 6.70
CA GLU A 62 -8.84 -15.37 6.62
C GLU A 62 -8.86 -16.29 7.83
N ARG A 63 -7.69 -16.78 8.25
CA ARG A 63 -7.58 -17.67 9.44
C ARG A 63 -7.90 -16.96 10.74
N LEU A 64 -7.59 -15.67 10.86
CA LEU A 64 -7.80 -14.91 12.09
C LEU A 64 -9.26 -14.43 12.24
N TYR A 65 -9.86 -14.03 11.14
CA TYR A 65 -11.15 -13.34 11.16
C TYR A 65 -12.29 -14.15 10.53
N GLY A 66 -12.00 -15.27 9.87
CA GLY A 66 -13.02 -16.09 9.21
C GLY A 66 -13.64 -15.45 7.96
N GLN A 67 -13.11 -14.33 7.48
CA GLN A 67 -13.58 -13.65 6.28
C GLN A 67 -12.60 -13.84 5.13
N SER A 68 -13.14 -14.06 3.93
CA SER A 68 -12.34 -14.27 2.72
C SER A 68 -11.52 -13.04 2.34
N SER A 69 -10.33 -13.28 1.78
CA SER A 69 -9.49 -12.25 1.18
C SER A 69 -9.33 -12.48 -0.31
N VAL A 70 -9.56 -11.45 -1.12
CA VAL A 70 -9.35 -11.47 -2.57
C VAL A 70 -8.11 -10.68 -2.90
N ILE A 71 -7.19 -11.30 -3.66
CA ILE A 71 -5.97 -10.63 -4.13
C ILE A 71 -6.21 -10.12 -5.54
N GLU A 72 -6.15 -8.82 -5.70
CA GLU A 72 -6.34 -8.15 -6.98
C GLU A 72 -5.01 -7.61 -7.50
N ASN A 73 -4.50 -8.20 -8.58
CA ASN A 73 -3.29 -7.71 -9.23
C ASN A 73 -3.61 -6.55 -10.17
N ARG A 74 -3.02 -5.37 -9.91
CA ARG A 74 -3.18 -4.16 -10.73
C ARG A 74 -1.80 -3.60 -11.12
N PRO A 75 -1.10 -4.26 -12.08
CA PRO A 75 0.19 -3.79 -12.56
C PRO A 75 0.05 -2.53 -13.41
N GLY A 76 1.18 -1.83 -13.59
CA GLY A 76 1.29 -0.73 -14.55
C GLY A 76 1.82 0.56 -13.94
N ALA A 77 2.45 1.37 -14.80
CA ALA A 77 2.96 2.71 -14.51
C ALA A 77 3.74 2.77 -13.18
N SER A 78 4.69 1.83 -12.95
CA SER A 78 5.48 1.77 -11.72
C SER A 78 4.62 1.78 -10.44
N SER A 79 3.59 0.93 -10.42
CA SER A 79 2.61 0.77 -9.32
C SER A 79 1.56 1.89 -9.21
N ILE A 80 1.59 2.91 -10.04
CA ILE A 80 0.63 4.04 -10.00
C ILE A 80 -0.80 3.53 -10.23
N THR A 81 -1.00 2.62 -11.18
CA THR A 81 -2.35 2.08 -11.48
C THR A 81 -3.02 1.46 -10.25
N GLY A 82 -2.30 0.64 -9.49
CA GLY A 82 -2.81 0.04 -8.25
C GLY A 82 -3.01 1.08 -7.14
N ALA A 83 -2.07 2.02 -7.01
CA ALA A 83 -2.14 3.07 -6.00
C ALA A 83 -3.37 3.98 -6.19
N VAL A 84 -3.62 4.44 -7.40
CA VAL A 84 -4.79 5.27 -7.74
C VAL A 84 -6.10 4.54 -7.44
N PHE A 85 -6.17 3.25 -7.76
CA PHE A 85 -7.37 2.47 -7.44
C PHE A 85 -7.66 2.45 -5.93
N VAL A 86 -6.62 2.25 -5.10
CA VAL A 86 -6.79 2.21 -3.64
C VAL A 86 -7.03 3.60 -3.06
N ALA A 87 -6.38 4.63 -3.57
CA ALA A 87 -6.60 6.02 -3.15
C ALA A 87 -8.05 6.49 -3.34
N HIS A 88 -8.74 5.95 -4.37
CA HIS A 88 -10.16 6.25 -4.61
C HIS A 88 -11.15 5.24 -4.00
N ALA A 89 -10.66 4.22 -3.32
CA ALA A 89 -11.52 3.25 -2.63
C ALA A 89 -12.13 3.87 -1.37
N ALA A 90 -13.24 3.28 -0.90
CA ALA A 90 -13.84 3.69 0.37
C ALA A 90 -12.84 3.49 1.53
N PRO A 91 -12.64 4.47 2.42
CA PRO A 91 -11.68 4.39 3.52
C PRO A 91 -12.25 3.60 4.72
N ASP A 92 -12.81 2.43 4.46
CA ASP A 92 -13.52 1.58 5.41
C ASP A 92 -12.72 0.35 5.87
N GLY A 93 -11.46 0.24 5.43
CA GLY A 93 -10.55 -0.85 5.77
C GLY A 93 -10.72 -2.12 4.94
N TYR A 94 -11.68 -2.19 4.02
CA TYR A 94 -11.90 -3.39 3.18
C TYR A 94 -11.08 -3.41 1.89
N THR A 95 -10.41 -2.31 1.55
CA THR A 95 -9.46 -2.26 0.45
C THR A 95 -8.07 -1.94 0.98
N LEU A 96 -7.19 -2.92 0.95
CA LEU A 96 -5.80 -2.83 1.39
C LEU A 96 -4.87 -2.85 0.19
N MET A 97 -3.63 -2.39 0.35
CA MET A 97 -2.60 -2.46 -0.68
C MET A 97 -1.27 -2.95 -0.10
N THR A 98 -0.59 -3.83 -0.83
CA THR A 98 0.84 -4.06 -0.63
C THR A 98 1.62 -2.99 -1.37
N ALA A 99 2.26 -2.09 -0.65
CA ALA A 99 3.02 -0.98 -1.22
C ALA A 99 4.52 -1.08 -0.93
N ALA A 100 5.32 -0.40 -1.72
CA ALA A 100 6.76 -0.25 -1.48
C ALA A 100 7.23 1.19 -1.65
N THR A 101 8.54 1.38 -1.47
CA THR A 101 9.20 2.66 -1.64
C THR A 101 8.88 3.33 -2.98
N THR A 102 8.76 2.55 -4.06
CA THR A 102 8.37 3.09 -5.38
C THR A 102 7.02 3.80 -5.30
N THR A 103 6.00 3.17 -4.73
CA THR A 103 4.66 3.73 -4.60
C THR A 103 4.60 4.91 -3.65
N LEU A 104 5.28 4.81 -2.50
CA LEU A 104 5.10 5.76 -1.39
C LEU A 104 6.10 6.92 -1.40
N ALA A 105 7.25 6.79 -2.08
CA ALA A 105 8.30 7.80 -2.07
C ALA A 105 8.87 8.10 -3.46
N THR A 106 9.32 7.10 -4.22
CA THR A 106 10.05 7.33 -5.46
C THR A 106 9.20 8.03 -6.51
N ASN A 107 7.95 7.61 -6.69
CA ASN A 107 7.04 8.20 -7.68
C ASN A 107 6.80 9.70 -7.45
N VAL A 108 6.79 10.15 -6.19
CA VAL A 108 6.66 11.59 -5.84
C VAL A 108 7.80 12.41 -6.44
N SER A 109 9.00 11.85 -6.46
CA SER A 109 10.19 12.54 -6.99
C SER A 109 10.34 12.40 -8.50
N LEU A 110 9.79 11.33 -9.11
CA LEU A 110 9.95 11.05 -10.53
C LEU A 110 8.87 11.68 -11.41
N HIS A 111 7.68 11.93 -10.86
CA HIS A 111 6.55 12.44 -11.63
C HIS A 111 6.21 13.87 -11.21
N ARG A 112 6.12 14.79 -12.17
CA ARG A 112 5.71 16.18 -11.91
C ARG A 112 4.26 16.27 -11.42
N THR A 113 3.42 15.37 -11.91
CA THR A 113 2.03 15.23 -11.51
C THR A 113 1.76 13.79 -11.18
N LEU A 114 1.50 13.50 -9.90
CA LEU A 114 1.15 12.18 -9.42
C LEU A 114 -0.35 12.18 -9.11
N PRO A 115 -1.14 11.21 -9.62
CA PRO A 115 -2.59 11.20 -9.42
C PRO A 115 -3.03 10.65 -8.05
N TYR A 116 -2.16 10.68 -7.06
CA TYR A 116 -2.41 10.39 -5.64
C TYR A 116 -1.36 11.07 -4.78
N ASP A 117 -1.67 11.30 -3.51
CA ASP A 117 -0.74 11.78 -2.50
C ASP A 117 -0.45 10.66 -1.49
N PRO A 118 0.78 10.13 -1.42
CA PRO A 118 1.10 9.04 -0.50
C PRO A 118 0.99 9.40 0.98
N LEU A 119 0.97 10.68 1.34
CA LEU A 119 0.87 11.13 2.73
C LEU A 119 -0.57 11.29 3.20
N THR A 120 -1.50 11.60 2.30
CA THR A 120 -2.89 11.91 2.64
C THR A 120 -3.89 10.85 2.20
N ASP A 121 -3.61 10.13 1.10
CA ASP A 121 -4.56 9.18 0.50
C ASP A 121 -4.43 7.76 1.08
N PHE A 122 -3.40 7.48 1.88
CA PHE A 122 -3.18 6.18 2.47
C PHE A 122 -2.93 6.25 3.97
N ILE A 123 -3.44 5.24 4.67
CA ILE A 123 -3.13 5.01 6.08
C ILE A 123 -2.14 3.85 6.16
N PRO A 124 -0.88 4.07 6.57
CA PRO A 124 0.09 3.00 6.73
C PRO A 124 -0.29 2.11 7.92
N ILE A 125 -0.29 0.79 7.69
CA ILE A 125 -0.66 -0.19 8.73
C ILE A 125 0.60 -0.78 9.35
N VAL A 126 1.47 -1.40 8.53
CA VAL A 126 2.66 -2.09 9.02
C VAL A 126 3.68 -2.30 7.90
N GLN A 127 4.96 -2.33 8.26
CA GLN A 127 6.01 -2.80 7.35
C GLN A 127 6.02 -4.34 7.34
N ILE A 128 5.66 -4.92 6.18
CA ILE A 128 5.52 -6.38 6.01
C ILE A 128 6.87 -7.08 5.91
N ALA A 129 7.78 -6.51 5.10
CA ALA A 129 9.07 -7.11 4.80
C ALA A 129 10.11 -6.05 4.42
N ARG A 130 11.37 -6.44 4.47
CA ARG A 130 12.50 -5.77 3.81
C ARG A 130 13.15 -6.77 2.85
N SER A 131 13.43 -6.34 1.63
CA SER A 131 14.12 -7.15 0.65
C SER A 131 15.43 -6.45 0.30
N PRO A 132 16.59 -7.06 0.60
CA PRO A 132 17.86 -6.56 0.09
C PRO A 132 17.91 -6.75 -1.42
N GLU A 133 18.58 -5.84 -2.11
CA GLU A 133 18.87 -6.00 -3.52
C GLU A 133 20.29 -6.53 -3.71
N VAL A 134 20.47 -7.37 -4.72
CA VAL A 134 21.77 -7.93 -5.09
C VAL A 134 22.06 -7.61 -6.54
N LEU A 135 23.34 -7.34 -6.84
CA LEU A 135 23.82 -7.20 -8.19
C LEU A 135 24.15 -8.58 -8.76
N LEU A 136 23.42 -8.97 -9.79
CA LEU A 136 23.67 -10.22 -10.50
C LEU A 136 24.44 -9.94 -11.79
N ILE A 137 25.47 -10.75 -12.02
CA ILE A 137 26.30 -10.67 -13.22
C ILE A 137 26.07 -11.94 -14.04
N ASN A 138 25.94 -11.80 -15.35
CA ASN A 138 25.86 -12.95 -16.24
C ASN A 138 27.12 -13.83 -16.06
N ALA A 139 26.90 -15.12 -15.81
CA ALA A 139 27.98 -16.07 -15.49
C ALA A 139 29.03 -16.25 -16.62
N THR A 140 28.69 -15.85 -17.85
CA THR A 140 29.63 -15.90 -18.99
C THR A 140 30.60 -14.73 -19.00
N LEU A 141 30.34 -13.65 -18.24
CA LEU A 141 31.23 -12.51 -18.15
C LEU A 141 32.39 -12.78 -17.19
N PRO A 142 33.63 -12.32 -17.52
CA PRO A 142 34.79 -12.51 -16.67
C PRO A 142 34.81 -11.51 -15.50
N VAL A 143 33.71 -11.43 -14.73
CA VAL A 143 33.54 -10.48 -13.64
C VAL A 143 33.34 -11.25 -12.34
N ARG A 144 34.22 -11.05 -11.38
CA ARG A 144 34.18 -11.66 -10.04
C ARG A 144 34.19 -10.64 -8.91
N SER A 145 34.48 -9.38 -9.24
CA SER A 145 34.54 -8.26 -8.30
C SER A 145 33.94 -6.98 -8.93
N ILE A 146 33.76 -5.96 -8.12
CA ILE A 146 33.33 -4.63 -8.61
C ILE A 146 34.41 -4.01 -9.49
N GLU A 147 35.67 -4.23 -9.19
CA GLU A 147 36.82 -3.77 -9.97
C GLU A 147 36.84 -4.39 -11.38
N ASP A 148 36.54 -5.69 -11.50
CA ASP A 148 36.37 -6.36 -12.78
C ASP A 148 35.22 -5.76 -13.58
N LEU A 149 34.08 -5.49 -12.92
CA LEU A 149 32.91 -4.85 -13.54
C LEU A 149 33.27 -3.48 -14.11
N VAL A 150 33.96 -2.67 -13.32
CA VAL A 150 34.44 -1.34 -13.75
C VAL A 150 35.36 -1.43 -14.96
N THR A 151 36.32 -2.35 -14.93
CA THR A 151 37.27 -2.58 -16.02
C THR A 151 36.54 -3.02 -17.29
N LEU A 152 35.64 -3.98 -17.17
CA LEU A 152 34.86 -4.47 -18.30
C LEU A 152 33.96 -3.37 -18.88
N ALA A 153 33.25 -2.62 -18.03
CA ALA A 153 32.35 -1.56 -18.46
C ALA A 153 33.12 -0.46 -19.25
N ARG A 154 34.33 -0.09 -18.81
CA ARG A 154 35.16 0.91 -19.47
C ARG A 154 35.78 0.42 -20.76
N SER A 155 36.09 -0.87 -20.87
CA SER A 155 36.67 -1.48 -22.08
C SER A 155 35.64 -1.88 -23.14
N THR A 156 34.34 -1.95 -22.75
CA THR A 156 33.29 -2.32 -23.68
C THR A 156 32.78 -1.10 -24.47
N PRO A 157 32.85 -1.09 -25.80
CA PRO A 157 32.29 -0.02 -26.61
C PRO A 157 30.77 0.14 -26.34
N GLY A 158 30.36 1.35 -25.95
CA GLY A 158 28.96 1.62 -25.55
C GLY A 158 28.60 1.23 -24.11
N GLY A 159 29.53 0.62 -23.36
CA GLY A 159 29.33 0.21 -21.98
C GLY A 159 28.56 -1.10 -21.81
N LEU A 160 28.12 -1.36 -20.58
CA LEU A 160 27.33 -2.53 -20.23
C LEU A 160 25.83 -2.18 -20.18
N SER A 161 24.97 -3.20 -20.30
CA SER A 161 23.53 -3.04 -20.05
C SER A 161 23.16 -3.65 -18.70
N PHE A 162 22.22 -3.01 -17.99
CA PHE A 162 21.62 -3.58 -16.77
C PHE A 162 20.11 -3.62 -16.86
N GLY A 163 19.51 -4.68 -16.36
CA GLY A 163 18.06 -4.88 -16.31
C GLY A 163 17.43 -4.40 -15.00
N SER A 164 16.19 -3.98 -15.06
CA SER A 164 15.37 -3.70 -13.89
C SER A 164 13.91 -4.09 -14.12
N ALA A 165 13.11 -4.07 -13.06
CA ALA A 165 11.66 -4.28 -13.13
C ALA A 165 10.89 -3.06 -13.68
N GLY A 166 11.60 -2.08 -14.25
CA GLY A 166 11.01 -0.89 -14.88
C GLY A 166 11.51 0.43 -14.28
N PRO A 167 11.18 1.55 -14.94
CA PRO A 167 11.60 2.88 -14.50
C PRO A 167 11.11 3.18 -13.07
N GLY A 168 11.98 3.78 -12.25
CA GLY A 168 11.66 4.18 -10.87
C GLY A 168 11.63 3.06 -9.84
N THR A 169 11.84 1.80 -10.25
CA THR A 169 12.01 0.69 -9.30
C THR A 169 13.35 0.78 -8.56
N GLY A 170 13.47 0.11 -7.41
CA GLY A 170 14.71 0.06 -6.64
C GLY A 170 15.89 -0.39 -7.50
N GLN A 171 15.69 -1.44 -8.30
CA GLN A 171 16.71 -1.96 -9.22
C GLN A 171 17.19 -0.90 -10.23
N HIS A 172 16.27 -0.11 -10.80
CA HIS A 172 16.64 0.99 -11.71
C HIS A 172 17.47 2.04 -10.97
N LEU A 173 16.97 2.54 -9.83
CA LEU A 173 17.65 3.59 -9.07
C LEU A 173 19.01 3.15 -8.55
N ASN A 174 19.13 1.91 -8.08
CA ASN A 174 20.40 1.36 -7.62
C ASN A 174 21.38 1.13 -8.77
N GLY A 175 20.89 0.72 -9.95
CA GLY A 175 21.71 0.64 -11.16
C GLY A 175 22.26 2.00 -11.60
N GLU A 176 21.43 3.04 -11.63
CA GLU A 176 21.86 4.40 -11.94
C GLU A 176 22.79 4.98 -10.87
N LEU A 177 22.54 4.69 -9.58
CA LEU A 177 23.43 5.08 -8.50
C LEU A 177 24.81 4.41 -8.63
N LEU A 178 24.85 3.11 -8.94
CA LEU A 178 26.08 2.36 -9.18
C LEU A 178 26.87 2.97 -10.34
N LYS A 179 26.19 3.19 -11.47
CA LYS A 179 26.74 3.85 -12.66
C LYS A 179 27.38 5.21 -12.32
N MET A 180 26.64 6.04 -11.57
CA MET A 180 27.09 7.36 -11.16
C MET A 180 28.28 7.29 -10.18
N ARG A 181 28.23 6.41 -9.17
CA ARG A 181 29.25 6.29 -8.13
C ARG A 181 30.59 5.75 -8.67
N LEU A 182 30.51 4.82 -9.62
CA LEU A 182 31.72 4.20 -10.21
C LEU A 182 32.20 4.92 -11.47
N GLY A 183 31.46 5.88 -12.00
CA GLY A 183 31.78 6.59 -13.23
C GLY A 183 31.96 5.65 -14.42
N ILE A 184 31.05 4.67 -14.59
CA ILE A 184 31.09 3.65 -15.63
C ILE A 184 29.95 3.81 -16.63
N PRO A 185 30.18 3.52 -17.92
CA PRO A 185 29.14 3.56 -18.93
C PRO A 185 28.24 2.34 -18.79
N MET A 186 26.96 2.59 -18.46
CA MET A 186 25.94 1.55 -18.39
C MET A 186 24.62 2.06 -18.99
N GLN A 187 23.89 1.18 -19.67
CA GLN A 187 22.60 1.47 -20.26
C GLN A 187 21.48 0.71 -19.52
N HIS A 188 20.44 1.40 -19.12
CA HIS A 188 19.28 0.79 -18.48
C HIS A 188 18.37 0.12 -19.52
N VAL A 189 17.98 -1.14 -19.26
CA VAL A 189 17.01 -1.92 -20.02
C VAL A 189 15.83 -2.26 -19.11
N PRO A 190 14.68 -1.57 -19.25
CA PRO A 190 13.51 -1.84 -18.41
C PRO A 190 12.77 -3.11 -18.85
N TYR A 191 12.39 -3.93 -17.89
CA TYR A 191 11.49 -5.07 -18.05
C TYR A 191 10.18 -4.81 -17.29
N LYS A 192 9.17 -5.65 -17.54
CA LYS A 192 7.89 -5.62 -16.81
C LYS A 192 8.03 -6.54 -15.58
N GLY A 193 8.25 -5.95 -14.43
CA GLY A 193 8.36 -6.67 -13.15
C GLY A 193 7.04 -6.86 -12.44
#